data_d9c459a198fae6d03b005c65bd109891
#
_entry.id   d9c459a198fae6d03b005c65bd109891
#
_cell.length_a   1.000
_cell.length_b   1.000
_cell.length_c   1.000
_cell.angle_alpha   90.00
_cell.angle_beta   90.00
_cell.angle_gamma   90.00
#
_symmetry.space_group_name_H-M   'P 1'
#
loop_
_entity.id
_entity.type
_entity.pdbx_description
1 polymer ?
#
loop_
_entity_poly.entity_id
_entity_poly.type
_entity_poly.pdbx_seq_one_letter_code
_entity_poly.pdbx_strand_id
1 'polypeptide(L)'
;MAKTGPQKIPGASQAYFYGTGRYSGSDMEVNCGVAHTTEGRSVPSYSGGAEAPTVTGLPDCKAKKLRWYQHYDVDESARALMNKLGGVETNTANVFQIELVGTCDPKTRDAWVKAGHRQDIDFIYWPDAPEWALAEVAWLVRWLHDQHNIPLSCVKDWLAYGKDSRRPGVTPASYGASPARMSMAAWRKFTGWCGHQHVPENDHGDPGSMDFARVIALAKGDSKPPTTTTPPKKDEDTVALTTAQDARLARVEKKLDELASGAAVAPWTYRNPAQDAESKKAGHRIPDMHGRIENLQTTLDGLVKAVAELKEG
;
A
#
# COMPACT_ATOMS: atom_id res chain seq x y z
N MET A 1 -10.03 -24.19 20.72
CA MET A 1 -11.39 -23.56 20.84
C MET A 1 -12.11 -23.81 19.53
N ALA A 2 -13.44 -23.83 19.50
CA ALA A 2 -14.16 -23.94 18.24
C ALA A 2 -14.05 -22.60 17.50
N LYS A 3 -13.65 -22.63 16.23
CA LYS A 3 -13.63 -21.42 15.37
C LYS A 3 -15.05 -20.88 15.23
N THR A 4 -15.24 -19.58 15.44
CA THR A 4 -16.53 -18.90 15.28
C THR A 4 -16.56 -18.05 14.02
N GLY A 5 -17.75 -17.83 13.45
CA GLY A 5 -17.88 -17.06 12.23
C GLY A 5 -17.30 -17.73 10.97
N PRO A 6 -17.35 -17.02 9.81
CA PRO A 6 -16.86 -17.51 8.54
C PRO A 6 -15.32 -17.46 8.48
N GLN A 7 -14.69 -18.60 8.24
CA GLN A 7 -13.22 -18.71 8.22
C GLN A 7 -12.59 -18.25 6.90
N LYS A 8 -13.38 -18.04 5.86
CA LYS A 8 -12.91 -17.57 4.55
C LYS A 8 -13.42 -16.17 4.26
N ILE A 9 -12.49 -15.28 3.94
CA ILE A 9 -12.78 -13.90 3.56
C ILE A 9 -13.46 -13.90 2.18
N PRO A 10 -14.63 -13.25 2.03
CA PRO A 10 -15.34 -13.21 0.75
C PRO A 10 -14.46 -12.64 -0.38
N GLY A 11 -14.38 -13.37 -1.50
CA GLY A 11 -13.60 -12.97 -2.66
C GLY A 11 -12.09 -13.12 -2.54
N ALA A 12 -11.56 -13.55 -1.40
CA ALA A 12 -10.13 -13.80 -1.27
C ALA A 12 -9.71 -15.09 -1.99
N SER A 13 -8.60 -15.00 -2.73
CA SER A 13 -7.98 -16.15 -3.40
C SER A 13 -7.36 -17.10 -2.36
N GLN A 14 -7.58 -18.38 -2.53
CA GLN A 14 -6.97 -19.45 -1.72
C GLN A 14 -5.73 -20.07 -2.41
N ALA A 15 -5.20 -19.44 -3.47
CA ALA A 15 -4.10 -20.02 -4.27
C ALA A 15 -2.81 -20.26 -3.45
N TYR A 16 -2.64 -19.54 -2.34
CA TYR A 16 -1.48 -19.66 -1.44
C TYR A 16 -1.94 -19.96 -0.01
N PHE A 17 -2.88 -20.91 0.14
CA PHE A 17 -3.39 -21.30 1.45
C PHE A 17 -2.46 -22.31 2.13
N TYR A 18 -2.02 -22.02 3.36
CA TYR A 18 -1.05 -22.82 4.11
C TYR A 18 -1.65 -23.50 5.36
N GLY A 19 -2.88 -23.16 5.73
CA GLY A 19 -3.53 -23.63 6.96
C GLY A 19 -3.72 -25.14 7.10
N THR A 20 -3.55 -25.91 6.02
CA THR A 20 -3.61 -27.39 6.04
C THR A 20 -2.26 -28.05 5.81
N GLY A 21 -1.18 -27.30 5.69
CA GLY A 21 0.15 -27.77 5.33
C GLY A 21 1.13 -27.87 6.51
N ARG A 22 2.39 -28.02 6.16
CA ARG A 22 3.53 -28.08 7.11
C ARG A 22 3.53 -26.90 8.10
N TYR A 23 3.07 -25.75 7.67
CA TYR A 23 3.12 -24.50 8.42
C TYR A 23 1.74 -24.08 8.94
N SER A 24 0.79 -25.02 9.08
CA SER A 24 -0.49 -24.76 9.71
C SER A 24 -0.33 -24.10 11.08
N GLY A 25 -1.26 -23.24 11.43
CA GLY A 25 -1.29 -22.54 12.72
C GLY A 25 -2.06 -23.32 13.79
N SER A 26 -2.23 -22.67 14.93
CA SER A 26 -3.10 -23.16 16.02
C SER A 26 -4.44 -22.44 15.97
N ASP A 27 -5.51 -23.16 16.30
CA ASP A 27 -6.85 -22.57 16.41
C ASP A 27 -6.91 -21.56 17.56
N MET A 28 -7.52 -20.40 17.28
CA MET A 28 -7.73 -19.31 18.24
C MET A 28 -9.01 -18.55 17.83
N GLU A 29 -9.46 -17.61 18.68
CA GLU A 29 -10.50 -16.62 18.35
C GLU A 29 -9.83 -15.28 18.21
N VAL A 30 -9.87 -14.67 17.01
CA VAL A 30 -9.23 -13.37 16.79
C VAL A 30 -9.98 -12.26 17.51
N ASN A 31 -9.26 -11.37 18.18
CA ASN A 31 -9.80 -10.18 18.83
C ASN A 31 -8.96 -8.91 18.56
N CYS A 32 -7.85 -9.05 17.87
CA CYS A 32 -7.02 -7.94 17.41
C CYS A 32 -6.46 -8.20 16.02
N GLY A 33 -6.03 -7.14 15.36
CA GLY A 33 -5.38 -7.19 14.06
C GLY A 33 -4.07 -6.43 14.02
N VAL A 34 -3.13 -6.95 13.23
CA VAL A 34 -1.83 -6.33 12.96
C VAL A 34 -1.71 -6.05 11.47
N ALA A 35 -1.40 -4.80 11.13
CA ALA A 35 -1.08 -4.38 9.77
C ALA A 35 0.44 -4.39 9.54
N HIS A 36 0.83 -4.94 8.39
CA HIS A 36 2.19 -5.03 7.88
C HIS A 36 2.30 -4.42 6.49
N THR A 37 3.52 -4.19 6.00
CA THR A 37 3.82 -3.90 4.59
C THR A 37 4.93 -4.82 4.09
N THR A 38 4.79 -5.32 2.86
CA THR A 38 5.71 -6.31 2.27
C THR A 38 7.08 -5.76 1.91
N GLU A 39 7.24 -4.43 1.91
CA GLU A 39 8.42 -3.74 1.35
C GLU A 39 8.77 -4.22 -0.08
N GLY A 40 7.74 -4.65 -0.82
CA GLY A 40 7.82 -5.23 -2.16
C GLY A 40 6.63 -4.82 -3.03
N ARG A 41 6.69 -5.15 -4.34
CA ARG A 41 5.65 -4.82 -5.33
C ARG A 41 4.84 -6.03 -5.80
N SER A 42 5.01 -7.16 -5.17
CA SER A 42 4.31 -8.40 -5.46
C SER A 42 4.05 -9.18 -4.18
N VAL A 43 3.14 -10.14 -4.24
CA VAL A 43 2.92 -11.07 -3.13
C VAL A 43 4.20 -11.87 -2.89
N PRO A 44 4.78 -11.85 -1.67
CA PRO A 44 5.96 -12.64 -1.36
C PRO A 44 5.66 -14.14 -1.37
N SER A 45 6.71 -14.96 -1.48
CA SER A 45 6.60 -16.41 -1.37
C SER A 45 6.39 -16.89 0.07
N TYR A 46 6.66 -16.01 1.05
CA TYR A 46 6.59 -16.31 2.49
C TYR A 46 7.33 -17.59 2.89
N SER A 47 8.45 -17.87 2.23
CA SER A 47 9.23 -19.11 2.47
C SER A 47 8.35 -20.37 2.43
N GLY A 48 7.36 -20.41 1.51
CA GLY A 48 6.41 -21.51 1.38
C GLY A 48 5.41 -21.61 2.54
N GLY A 49 5.15 -20.52 3.24
CA GLY A 49 4.21 -20.40 4.36
C GLY A 49 4.86 -20.24 5.74
N ALA A 50 6.20 -20.36 5.84
CA ALA A 50 6.91 -20.26 7.13
C ALA A 50 6.80 -18.85 7.77
N GLU A 51 6.51 -17.83 6.98
CA GLU A 51 6.46 -16.41 7.37
C GLU A 51 5.15 -15.73 6.92
N ALA A 52 4.13 -16.52 6.56
CA ALA A 52 2.92 -15.96 5.97
C ALA A 52 2.01 -15.29 7.01
N PRO A 53 1.39 -14.14 6.66
CA PRO A 53 0.31 -13.52 7.44
C PRO A 53 -1.01 -14.30 7.28
N THR A 54 -2.09 -13.85 7.91
CA THR A 54 -3.42 -14.43 7.65
C THR A 54 -3.88 -14.12 6.22
N VAL A 55 -3.63 -12.87 5.76
CA VAL A 55 -4.05 -12.41 4.43
C VAL A 55 -3.08 -11.40 3.84
N THR A 56 -2.92 -11.40 2.51
CA THR A 56 -2.16 -10.38 1.78
C THR A 56 -3.07 -9.61 0.83
N GLY A 57 -3.01 -8.28 0.87
CA GLY A 57 -3.67 -7.37 -0.06
C GLY A 57 -2.73 -6.88 -1.15
N LEU A 58 -2.96 -7.27 -2.40
CA LEU A 58 -2.20 -6.82 -3.57
C LEU A 58 -2.95 -5.69 -4.27
N PRO A 59 -2.39 -4.46 -4.35
CA PRO A 59 -3.02 -3.35 -5.06
C PRO A 59 -3.16 -3.61 -6.57
N ASP A 60 -4.35 -3.42 -7.09
CA ASP A 60 -4.62 -3.15 -8.49
C ASP A 60 -4.95 -1.66 -8.62
N CYS A 61 -3.92 -0.84 -8.80
CA CYS A 61 -4.06 0.62 -8.81
C CYS A 61 -4.95 1.12 -9.96
N LYS A 62 -4.99 0.40 -11.08
CA LYS A 62 -5.86 0.74 -12.22
C LYS A 62 -7.33 0.52 -11.88
N ALA A 63 -7.64 -0.61 -11.27
CA ALA A 63 -9.00 -0.95 -10.84
C ALA A 63 -9.39 -0.25 -9.54
N LYS A 64 -8.44 0.37 -8.82
CA LYS A 64 -8.60 0.92 -7.47
C LYS A 64 -9.18 -0.09 -6.49
N LYS A 65 -8.58 -1.30 -6.45
CA LYS A 65 -9.00 -2.44 -5.64
C LYS A 65 -7.80 -3.15 -5.03
N LEU A 66 -8.01 -3.81 -3.89
CA LEU A 66 -7.08 -4.80 -3.37
C LEU A 66 -7.55 -6.19 -3.76
N ARG A 67 -6.62 -6.98 -4.32
CA ARG A 67 -6.83 -8.42 -4.51
C ARG A 67 -6.32 -9.12 -3.27
N TRP A 68 -7.23 -9.79 -2.56
CA TRP A 68 -6.92 -10.49 -1.33
C TRP A 68 -6.46 -11.92 -1.59
N TYR A 69 -5.40 -12.35 -0.92
CA TYR A 69 -4.88 -13.72 -0.92
C TYR A 69 -4.89 -14.20 0.52
N GLN A 70 -5.72 -15.17 0.83
CA GLN A 70 -5.85 -15.72 2.17
C GLN A 70 -4.93 -16.93 2.35
N HIS A 71 -4.15 -16.94 3.42
CA HIS A 71 -3.12 -17.93 3.71
C HIS A 71 -3.50 -18.88 4.86
N TYR A 72 -4.33 -18.43 5.79
CA TYR A 72 -4.83 -19.18 6.92
C TYR A 72 -6.33 -18.93 7.09
N ASP A 73 -7.00 -19.81 7.83
CA ASP A 73 -8.33 -19.50 8.36
C ASP A 73 -8.28 -18.25 9.24
N VAL A 74 -9.40 -17.53 9.39
CA VAL A 74 -9.42 -16.30 10.19
C VAL A 74 -9.02 -16.59 11.63
N ASP A 75 -9.58 -17.62 12.23
CA ASP A 75 -9.32 -18.05 13.60
C ASP A 75 -8.19 -19.11 13.67
N GLU A 76 -7.14 -18.89 12.87
CA GLU A 76 -5.92 -19.70 12.88
C GLU A 76 -4.70 -18.78 12.98
N SER A 77 -3.75 -19.13 13.86
CA SER A 77 -2.56 -18.32 14.04
C SER A 77 -1.67 -18.32 12.78
N ALA A 78 -1.34 -17.12 12.27
CA ALA A 78 -0.40 -16.91 11.19
C ALA A 78 1.05 -16.88 11.70
N ARG A 79 2.03 -16.53 10.86
CA ARG A 79 3.47 -16.67 11.14
C ARG A 79 4.31 -15.45 10.80
N ALA A 80 3.70 -14.30 10.49
CA ALA A 80 4.45 -13.11 10.08
C ALA A 80 5.01 -12.27 11.25
N LEU A 81 4.80 -12.69 12.49
CA LEU A 81 5.36 -12.04 13.68
C LEU A 81 6.51 -12.86 14.27
N MET A 82 7.55 -12.15 14.72
CA MET A 82 8.67 -12.77 15.39
C MET A 82 8.32 -13.09 16.84
N ASN A 83 8.91 -14.16 17.37
CA ASN A 83 8.84 -14.51 18.79
C ASN A 83 10.26 -14.75 19.33
N LYS A 84 10.44 -14.56 20.61
CA LYS A 84 11.66 -15.05 21.29
C LYS A 84 11.79 -16.53 21.12
N LEU A 85 13.02 -17.02 21.20
CA LEU A 85 13.31 -18.44 21.08
C LEU A 85 12.45 -19.27 22.05
N GLY A 86 11.68 -20.21 21.51
CA GLY A 86 10.76 -21.05 22.27
C GLY A 86 9.37 -20.42 22.54
N GLY A 87 9.15 -19.14 22.17
CA GLY A 87 7.86 -18.46 22.29
C GLY A 87 7.05 -18.56 21.01
N VAL A 88 5.72 -18.40 21.12
CA VAL A 88 4.77 -18.33 20.00
C VAL A 88 3.68 -17.26 20.22
N GLU A 89 3.73 -16.56 21.35
CA GLU A 89 2.63 -15.71 21.82
C GLU A 89 2.34 -14.52 20.92
N THR A 90 3.32 -13.99 20.17
CA THR A 90 3.05 -12.87 19.28
C THR A 90 2.15 -13.25 18.11
N ASN A 91 2.19 -14.52 17.68
CA ASN A 91 1.32 -15.05 16.63
C ASN A 91 0.04 -15.71 17.17
N THR A 92 0.05 -16.21 18.42
CA THR A 92 -1.06 -17.00 18.99
C THR A 92 -1.95 -16.24 19.97
N ALA A 93 -1.67 -14.94 20.20
CA ALA A 93 -2.44 -14.08 21.10
C ALA A 93 -3.69 -13.50 20.40
N ASN A 94 -4.50 -14.34 19.76
CA ASN A 94 -5.77 -13.98 19.12
C ASN A 94 -5.64 -12.93 18.00
N VAL A 95 -4.58 -13.04 17.19
CA VAL A 95 -4.15 -11.99 16.27
C VAL A 95 -4.46 -12.36 14.80
N PHE A 96 -5.18 -11.49 14.11
CA PHE A 96 -5.33 -11.50 12.66
C PHE A 96 -4.23 -10.64 12.03
N GLN A 97 -3.57 -11.11 10.98
CA GLN A 97 -2.43 -10.41 10.35
C GLN A 97 -2.73 -10.06 8.90
N ILE A 98 -2.64 -8.76 8.57
CA ILE A 98 -2.78 -8.24 7.20
C ILE A 98 -1.41 -7.82 6.70
N GLU A 99 -0.99 -8.36 5.56
CA GLU A 99 0.19 -7.88 4.83
C GLU A 99 -0.26 -7.08 3.62
N LEU A 100 0.19 -5.84 3.50
CA LEU A 100 -0.17 -4.93 2.42
C LEU A 100 1.00 -4.81 1.43
N VAL A 101 0.81 -5.25 0.19
CA VAL A 101 1.85 -5.13 -0.84
C VAL A 101 2.10 -3.65 -1.14
N GLY A 102 3.35 -3.25 -1.05
CA GLY A 102 3.81 -1.87 -1.15
C GLY A 102 4.97 -1.62 -0.20
N THR A 103 5.20 -0.36 0.14
CA THR A 103 6.27 0.01 1.07
C THR A 103 5.81 1.07 2.05
N CYS A 104 6.38 1.07 3.25
CA CYS A 104 6.32 2.19 4.18
C CYS A 104 7.68 2.89 4.35
N ASP A 105 8.75 2.33 3.75
CA ASP A 105 10.09 2.92 3.79
C ASP A 105 10.24 4.01 2.72
N PRO A 106 10.48 5.29 3.10
CA PRO A 106 10.69 6.37 2.15
C PRO A 106 11.90 6.15 1.24
N LYS A 107 12.93 5.42 1.68
CA LYS A 107 14.09 5.09 0.84
C LYS A 107 13.72 4.12 -0.27
N THR A 108 12.93 3.11 0.05
CA THR A 108 12.42 2.14 -0.92
C THR A 108 11.49 2.81 -1.92
N ARG A 109 10.56 3.67 -1.46
CA ARG A 109 9.72 4.51 -2.33
C ARG A 109 10.58 5.33 -3.30
N ASP A 110 11.56 6.07 -2.79
CA ASP A 110 12.40 6.95 -3.60
C ASP A 110 13.24 6.16 -4.61
N ALA A 111 13.72 4.96 -4.23
CA ALA A 111 14.42 4.07 -5.14
C ALA A 111 13.52 3.56 -6.28
N TRP A 112 12.26 3.22 -5.99
CA TRP A 112 11.30 2.80 -7.02
C TRP A 112 10.93 3.94 -7.95
N VAL A 113 10.71 5.15 -7.43
CA VAL A 113 10.46 6.35 -8.25
C VAL A 113 11.66 6.64 -9.15
N LYS A 114 12.88 6.57 -8.63
CA LYS A 114 14.12 6.73 -9.41
C LYS A 114 14.27 5.66 -10.50
N ALA A 115 13.75 4.46 -10.27
CA ALA A 115 13.71 3.37 -11.26
C ALA A 115 12.56 3.51 -12.27
N GLY A 116 11.77 4.60 -12.23
CA GLY A 116 10.70 4.89 -13.18
C GLY A 116 9.31 4.38 -12.77
N HIS A 117 9.16 3.85 -11.56
CA HIS A 117 7.84 3.45 -11.04
C HIS A 117 7.10 4.65 -10.45
N ARG A 118 5.79 4.69 -10.64
CA ARG A 118 4.93 5.80 -10.21
C ARG A 118 4.09 5.38 -9.00
N GLN A 119 4.18 6.17 -7.93
CA GLN A 119 3.33 5.98 -6.77
C GLN A 119 1.85 6.06 -7.18
N ASP A 120 0.98 5.27 -6.55
CA ASP A 120 -0.47 5.14 -6.76
C ASP A 120 -0.88 4.62 -8.15
N ILE A 121 0.09 4.26 -8.99
CA ILE A 121 -0.11 3.68 -10.32
C ILE A 121 0.59 2.31 -10.42
N ASP A 122 1.85 2.24 -10.04
CA ASP A 122 2.67 1.03 -10.12
C ASP A 122 2.93 0.39 -8.75
N PHE A 123 2.72 1.15 -7.66
CA PHE A 123 2.84 0.70 -6.27
C PHE A 123 2.14 1.67 -5.30
N ILE A 124 1.89 1.22 -4.06
CA ILE A 124 1.40 2.06 -2.96
C ILE A 124 2.54 2.36 -1.98
N TYR A 125 2.68 3.64 -1.60
CA TYR A 125 3.41 4.07 -0.42
C TYR A 125 2.40 4.26 0.72
N TRP A 126 2.34 3.31 1.65
CA TRP A 126 1.24 3.19 2.63
C TRP A 126 1.11 4.36 3.60
N PRO A 127 2.20 5.09 4.00
CA PRO A 127 2.04 6.32 4.77
C PRO A 127 1.25 7.43 4.07
N ASP A 128 1.23 7.46 2.72
CA ASP A 128 0.47 8.41 1.89
C ASP A 128 -0.54 7.64 1.00
N ALA A 129 -1.08 6.54 1.50
CA ALA A 129 -1.97 5.69 0.71
C ALA A 129 -3.22 6.45 0.23
N PRO A 130 -3.62 6.28 -1.05
CA PRO A 130 -4.80 6.95 -1.57
C PRO A 130 -6.07 6.41 -0.89
N GLU A 131 -7.09 7.27 -0.80
CA GLU A 131 -8.34 6.98 -0.08
C GLU A 131 -8.99 5.65 -0.49
N TRP A 132 -8.94 5.29 -1.78
CA TRP A 132 -9.48 4.03 -2.24
C TRP A 132 -8.77 2.81 -1.62
N ALA A 133 -7.45 2.90 -1.41
CA ALA A 133 -6.68 1.81 -0.82
C ALA A 133 -7.00 1.66 0.67
N LEU A 134 -7.14 2.78 1.39
CA LEU A 134 -7.60 2.79 2.78
C LEU A 134 -9.03 2.25 2.89
N ALA A 135 -9.91 2.57 1.93
CA ALA A 135 -11.29 2.06 1.90
C ALA A 135 -11.36 0.54 1.68
N GLU A 136 -10.47 -0.02 0.85
CA GLU A 136 -10.38 -1.47 0.65
C GLU A 136 -9.89 -2.19 1.94
N VAL A 137 -8.93 -1.60 2.66
CA VAL A 137 -8.52 -2.13 3.97
C VAL A 137 -9.68 -1.99 4.98
N ALA A 138 -10.39 -0.86 4.97
CA ALA A 138 -11.53 -0.60 5.85
C ALA A 138 -12.68 -1.59 5.62
N TRP A 139 -12.91 -2.01 4.38
CA TRP A 139 -13.86 -3.07 4.08
C TRP A 139 -13.52 -4.37 4.82
N LEU A 140 -12.26 -4.80 4.78
CA LEU A 140 -11.82 -6.01 5.49
C LEU A 140 -11.90 -5.84 7.01
N VAL A 141 -11.47 -4.69 7.54
CA VAL A 141 -11.56 -4.34 8.96
C VAL A 141 -13.01 -4.36 9.44
N ARG A 142 -13.95 -3.83 8.64
CA ARG A 142 -15.38 -3.86 8.95
C ARG A 142 -15.93 -5.28 8.92
N TRP A 143 -15.59 -6.06 7.90
CA TRP A 143 -16.02 -7.46 7.81
C TRP A 143 -15.54 -8.28 9.02
N LEU A 144 -14.28 -8.12 9.44
CA LEU A 144 -13.72 -8.76 10.64
C LEU A 144 -14.42 -8.29 11.93
N HIS A 145 -14.83 -7.03 12.00
CA HIS A 145 -15.64 -6.54 13.10
C HIS A 145 -17.00 -7.25 13.15
N ASP A 146 -17.70 -7.29 12.02
CA ASP A 146 -19.05 -7.83 11.95
C ASP A 146 -19.10 -9.36 12.14
N GLN A 147 -18.07 -10.08 11.74
CA GLN A 147 -18.04 -11.54 11.75
C GLN A 147 -17.23 -12.15 12.92
N HIS A 148 -16.23 -11.44 13.41
CA HIS A 148 -15.28 -11.93 14.42
C HIS A 148 -15.12 -10.98 15.61
N ASN A 149 -15.91 -9.90 15.70
CA ASN A 149 -15.93 -8.95 16.81
C ASN A 149 -14.59 -8.23 17.08
N ILE A 150 -13.68 -8.14 16.12
CA ILE A 150 -12.48 -7.31 16.29
C ILE A 150 -12.91 -5.85 16.45
N PRO A 151 -12.54 -5.14 17.54
CA PRO A 151 -13.02 -3.78 17.78
C PRO A 151 -12.58 -2.80 16.70
N LEU A 152 -13.49 -1.89 16.26
CA LEU A 152 -13.19 -0.76 15.38
C LEU A 152 -12.46 0.36 16.15
N SER A 153 -11.29 0.04 16.64
CA SER A 153 -10.37 0.95 17.33
C SER A 153 -8.93 0.61 16.96
N CYS A 154 -8.04 1.58 17.02
CA CYS A 154 -6.61 1.34 16.79
C CYS A 154 -5.75 2.10 17.80
N VAL A 155 -4.49 1.71 17.90
CA VAL A 155 -3.47 2.48 18.61
C VAL A 155 -3.34 3.89 18.00
N LYS A 156 -2.82 4.86 18.77
CA LYS A 156 -2.71 6.25 18.33
C LYS A 156 -1.37 6.58 17.66
N ASP A 157 -0.31 5.94 18.07
CA ASP A 157 1.06 6.35 17.75
C ASP A 157 1.62 5.53 16.58
N TRP A 158 1.14 5.80 15.38
CA TRP A 158 1.68 5.26 14.13
C TRP A 158 2.89 6.08 13.69
N LEU A 159 4.06 5.60 13.93
CA LEU A 159 5.29 6.36 13.82
C LEU A 159 5.99 6.13 12.49
N ALA A 160 6.50 7.22 11.88
CA ALA A 160 7.16 7.16 10.59
C ALA A 160 8.32 6.15 10.56
N TYR A 161 8.41 5.38 9.48
CA TYR A 161 9.50 4.45 9.26
C TYR A 161 10.82 5.19 8.98
N GLY A 162 11.92 4.68 9.46
CA GLY A 162 13.27 5.17 9.17
C GLY A 162 13.67 6.50 9.79
N LYS A 163 12.87 7.55 9.67
CA LYS A 163 13.08 8.89 10.29
C LYS A 163 12.42 9.00 11.65
N ASP A 164 12.46 8.00 12.36
CA ASP A 164 11.73 7.92 13.55
C ASP A 164 12.44 8.68 14.68
N SER A 165 11.84 9.75 15.12
CA SER A 165 12.35 10.56 16.23
C SER A 165 12.48 9.78 17.54
N ARG A 166 11.82 8.64 17.66
CA ARG A 166 11.96 7.71 18.79
C ARG A 166 13.37 7.15 18.90
N ARG A 167 14.11 7.11 17.81
CA ARG A 167 15.38 6.42 17.67
C ARG A 167 16.37 7.22 16.85
N PRO A 168 16.63 8.50 17.17
CA PRO A 168 17.61 9.30 16.45
C PRO A 168 18.96 8.60 16.48
N GLY A 169 19.53 8.33 15.30
CA GLY A 169 20.82 7.65 15.20
C GLY A 169 20.83 6.16 15.56
N VAL A 170 19.68 5.57 15.85
CA VAL A 170 19.56 4.15 16.18
C VAL A 170 19.37 3.33 14.89
N THR A 171 20.04 2.18 14.82
CA THR A 171 19.91 1.25 13.71
C THR A 171 18.55 0.53 13.70
N PRO A 172 18.07 0.04 12.54
CA PRO A 172 16.85 -0.75 12.47
C PRO A 172 16.80 -1.94 13.44
N ALA A 173 17.94 -2.59 13.72
CA ALA A 173 18.04 -3.71 14.67
C ALA A 173 17.57 -3.37 16.08
N SER A 174 17.55 -2.10 16.46
CA SER A 174 17.06 -1.65 17.78
C SER A 174 15.60 -1.15 17.73
N TYR A 175 14.85 -1.39 16.69
CA TYR A 175 13.43 -1.08 16.62
C TYR A 175 12.63 -1.77 17.75
N GLY A 176 13.11 -2.89 18.28
CA GLY A 176 12.54 -3.54 19.45
C GLY A 176 12.47 -2.66 20.70
N ALA A 177 13.34 -1.66 20.84
CA ALA A 177 13.35 -0.70 21.96
C ALA A 177 12.43 0.52 21.74
N SER A 178 11.63 0.54 20.68
CA SER A 178 10.71 1.65 20.39
C SER A 178 9.68 1.86 21.50
N PRO A 179 9.40 3.13 21.91
CA PRO A 179 8.35 3.43 22.90
C PRO A 179 6.94 3.10 22.42
N ALA A 180 6.70 2.96 21.10
CA ALA A 180 5.42 2.51 20.55
C ALA A 180 5.18 1.02 20.78
N ARG A 181 6.22 0.24 21.03
CA ARG A 181 6.14 -1.20 21.19
C ARG A 181 5.54 -1.58 22.54
N MET A 182 4.54 -2.44 22.50
CA MET A 182 3.87 -2.94 23.70
C MET A 182 4.80 -3.86 24.50
N SER A 183 4.56 -3.93 25.81
CA SER A 183 5.06 -5.06 26.61
C SER A 183 4.24 -6.32 26.31
N MET A 184 4.79 -7.53 26.58
CA MET A 184 4.03 -8.77 26.47
C MET A 184 2.77 -8.78 27.34
N ALA A 185 2.80 -8.15 28.51
CA ALA A 185 1.64 -8.03 29.40
C ALA A 185 0.53 -7.16 28.78
N ALA A 186 0.90 -6.11 28.05
CA ALA A 186 -0.05 -5.28 27.30
C ALA A 186 -0.58 -6.02 26.07
N TRP A 187 0.29 -6.73 25.34
CA TRP A 187 -0.07 -7.51 24.15
C TRP A 187 -1.13 -8.58 24.43
N ARG A 188 -0.97 -9.33 25.49
CA ARG A 188 -1.95 -10.36 25.93
C ARG A 188 -3.36 -9.82 26.21
N LYS A 189 -3.49 -8.51 26.44
CA LYS A 189 -4.77 -7.83 26.73
C LYS A 189 -5.22 -6.92 25.59
N PHE A 190 -4.41 -6.81 24.55
CA PHE A 190 -4.69 -5.90 23.45
C PHE A 190 -5.88 -6.39 22.62
N THR A 191 -6.76 -5.46 22.23
CA THR A 191 -7.85 -5.65 21.29
C THR A 191 -7.91 -4.49 20.30
N GLY A 192 -8.49 -4.70 19.13
CA GLY A 192 -8.50 -3.71 18.06
C GLY A 192 -7.28 -3.80 17.16
N TRP A 193 -6.80 -2.69 16.59
CA TRP A 193 -5.81 -2.69 15.51
C TRP A 193 -4.51 -1.99 15.88
N CYS A 194 -3.40 -2.58 15.46
CA CYS A 194 -2.08 -1.97 15.56
C CYS A 194 -1.22 -2.32 14.32
N GLY A 195 -0.04 -1.76 14.20
CA GLY A 195 0.96 -2.15 13.19
C GLY A 195 2.03 -3.06 13.79
N HIS A 196 2.82 -3.69 12.95
CA HIS A 196 3.96 -4.52 13.32
C HIS A 196 4.90 -3.77 14.30
N GLN A 197 5.06 -2.47 14.11
CA GLN A 197 5.87 -1.61 14.97
C GLN A 197 5.43 -1.60 16.45
N HIS A 198 4.24 -2.07 16.79
CA HIS A 198 3.68 -2.07 18.14
C HIS A 198 3.79 -3.44 18.83
N VAL A 199 4.07 -4.50 18.07
CA VAL A 199 4.10 -5.88 18.58
C VAL A 199 5.38 -6.13 19.39
N PRO A 200 5.31 -6.69 20.60
CA PRO A 200 6.50 -7.00 21.40
C PRO A 200 7.41 -8.04 20.70
N GLU A 201 8.66 -8.10 21.10
CA GLU A 201 9.68 -9.03 20.58
C GLU A 201 10.03 -8.86 19.08
N ASN A 202 9.37 -7.95 18.39
CA ASN A 202 9.60 -7.61 17.00
C ASN A 202 10.47 -6.36 16.87
N ASP A 203 11.23 -6.23 15.77
CA ASP A 203 12.11 -5.09 15.51
C ASP A 203 11.79 -4.37 14.19
N HIS A 204 10.63 -4.66 13.60
CA HIS A 204 10.14 -4.03 12.38
C HIS A 204 9.38 -2.73 12.68
N GLY A 205 9.39 -1.80 11.73
CA GLY A 205 8.77 -0.47 11.87
C GLY A 205 7.54 -0.26 10.96
N ASP A 206 7.13 -1.27 10.22
CA ASP A 206 5.98 -1.21 9.32
C ASP A 206 4.64 -1.23 10.09
N PRO A 207 3.59 -0.71 9.49
CA PRO A 207 3.48 -0.04 8.20
C PRO A 207 3.82 1.47 8.27
N GLY A 208 4.73 1.89 9.12
CA GLY A 208 5.12 3.27 9.29
C GLY A 208 3.98 4.15 9.81
N SER A 209 3.90 5.40 9.35
CA SER A 209 2.85 6.37 9.69
C SER A 209 1.58 6.21 8.81
N MET A 210 1.20 4.98 8.46
CA MET A 210 -0.06 4.72 7.78
C MET A 210 -1.24 5.31 8.56
N ASP A 211 -2.16 6.01 7.87
CA ASP A 211 -3.35 6.57 8.51
C ASP A 211 -4.40 5.49 8.82
N PHE A 212 -4.09 4.66 9.80
CA PHE A 212 -5.01 3.61 10.25
C PHE A 212 -6.22 4.18 11.00
N ALA A 213 -6.13 5.40 11.53
CA ALA A 213 -7.27 6.09 12.11
C ALA A 213 -8.33 6.38 11.03
N ARG A 214 -7.90 6.73 9.81
CA ARG A 214 -8.79 6.88 8.66
C ARG A 214 -9.41 5.55 8.24
N VAL A 215 -8.65 4.45 8.24
CA VAL A 215 -9.19 3.10 8.00
C VAL A 215 -10.31 2.77 8.98
N ILE A 216 -10.12 3.03 10.27
CA ILE A 216 -11.15 2.81 11.29
C ILE A 216 -12.37 3.71 11.07
N ALA A 217 -12.18 4.99 10.72
CA ALA A 217 -13.27 5.90 10.42
C ALA A 217 -14.10 5.42 9.22
N LEU A 218 -13.45 5.02 8.13
CA LEU A 218 -14.08 4.43 6.95
C LEU A 218 -14.84 3.14 7.30
N ALA A 219 -14.25 2.26 8.11
CA ALA A 219 -14.89 1.04 8.57
C ALA A 219 -16.14 1.31 9.42
N LYS A 220 -16.20 2.43 10.14
CA LYS A 220 -17.40 2.91 10.86
C LYS A 220 -18.46 3.52 9.96
N GLY A 221 -18.16 3.77 8.69
CA GLY A 221 -19.07 4.40 7.73
C GLY A 221 -18.92 5.91 7.59
N ASP A 222 -17.84 6.50 8.12
CA ASP A 222 -17.52 7.91 7.94
C ASP A 222 -17.02 8.16 6.51
N SER A 223 -17.93 8.55 5.62
CA SER A 223 -17.60 8.96 4.26
C SER A 223 -16.99 10.36 4.16
N LYS A 224 -16.94 11.12 5.27
CA LYS A 224 -16.37 12.45 5.28
C LYS A 224 -14.84 12.39 5.34
N PRO A 225 -14.11 13.08 4.42
CA PRO A 225 -12.66 13.21 4.54
C PRO A 225 -12.28 13.71 5.95
N PRO A 226 -11.17 13.25 6.55
CA PRO A 226 -10.75 13.79 7.83
C PRO A 226 -10.58 15.28 7.67
N THR A 227 -11.19 16.04 8.56
CA THR A 227 -10.77 17.42 8.79
C THR A 227 -9.33 17.32 9.27
N THR A 228 -8.40 17.66 8.39
CA THR A 228 -7.00 17.82 8.74
C THR A 228 -6.94 18.70 9.98
N THR A 229 -6.54 18.11 11.10
CA THR A 229 -6.00 18.91 12.21
C THR A 229 -4.71 19.49 11.68
N THR A 230 -4.82 20.69 11.18
CA THR A 230 -3.72 21.52 10.67
C THR A 230 -2.62 21.57 11.71
N PRO A 231 -1.36 21.27 11.34
CA PRO A 231 -0.23 21.75 12.12
C PRO A 231 -0.34 23.27 12.25
N PRO A 232 0.23 23.90 13.28
CA PRO A 232 0.07 25.33 13.50
C PRO A 232 0.50 26.07 12.24
N LYS A 233 -0.37 26.96 11.75
CA LYS A 233 -0.16 27.80 10.59
C LYS A 233 1.23 28.45 10.63
N LYS A 234 2.04 28.15 9.64
CA LYS A 234 2.82 29.22 9.01
C LYS A 234 1.85 29.95 8.09
N ASP A 235 1.78 31.25 8.25
CA ASP A 235 1.03 32.13 7.38
C ASP A 235 1.55 31.94 5.94
N GLU A 236 0.84 31.17 5.14
CA GLU A 236 0.95 31.18 3.70
C GLU A 236 -0.34 31.76 3.18
N ASP A 237 -0.22 32.96 2.62
CA ASP A 237 -1.23 33.60 1.81
C ASP A 237 -1.76 32.58 0.79
N THR A 238 -3.03 32.18 0.93
CA THR A 238 -3.76 31.51 -0.13
C THR A 238 -3.99 32.53 -1.24
N VAL A 239 -3.02 32.67 -2.11
CA VAL A 239 -3.18 33.42 -3.36
C VAL A 239 -4.18 32.61 -4.19
N ALA A 240 -5.41 33.09 -4.29
CA ALA A 240 -6.38 32.57 -5.24
C ALA A 240 -5.73 32.67 -6.65
N LEU A 241 -5.74 31.54 -7.38
CA LEU A 241 -5.24 31.51 -8.74
C LEU A 241 -5.90 32.61 -9.55
N THR A 242 -5.12 33.38 -10.29
CA THR A 242 -5.67 34.39 -11.20
C THR A 242 -6.42 33.70 -12.34
N THR A 243 -7.40 34.35 -12.93
CA THR A 243 -8.17 33.84 -14.09
C THR A 243 -7.21 33.37 -15.24
N ALA A 244 -6.03 33.96 -15.35
CA ALA A 244 -5.03 33.57 -16.32
C ALA A 244 -4.32 32.25 -15.92
N GLN A 245 -4.12 31.99 -14.64
CA GLN A 245 -3.54 30.73 -14.13
C GLN A 245 -4.53 29.59 -14.27
N ASP A 246 -5.82 29.78 -13.96
CA ASP A 246 -6.89 28.79 -14.20
C ASP A 246 -6.99 28.43 -15.68
N ALA A 247 -6.95 29.40 -16.59
CA ALA A 247 -6.97 29.16 -18.02
C ALA A 247 -5.70 28.42 -18.53
N ARG A 248 -4.56 28.54 -17.84
CA ARG A 248 -3.34 27.80 -18.15
C ARG A 248 -3.43 26.35 -17.64
N LEU A 249 -3.94 26.14 -16.42
CA LEU A 249 -4.21 24.81 -15.87
C LEU A 249 -5.15 24.02 -16.77
N ALA A 250 -6.29 24.61 -17.17
CA ALA A 250 -7.24 23.97 -18.07
C ALA A 250 -6.64 23.58 -19.44
N ARG A 251 -5.67 24.37 -19.94
CA ARG A 251 -4.93 24.00 -21.17
C ARG A 251 -3.96 22.85 -20.96
N VAL A 252 -3.33 22.76 -19.79
CA VAL A 252 -2.43 21.65 -19.42
C VAL A 252 -3.25 20.35 -19.27
N GLU A 253 -4.37 20.40 -18.57
CA GLU A 253 -5.30 19.26 -18.42
C GLU A 253 -5.79 18.76 -19.77
N LYS A 254 -6.25 19.66 -20.66
CA LYS A 254 -6.66 19.29 -22.02
C LYS A 254 -5.55 18.62 -22.83
N LYS A 255 -4.29 19.10 -22.72
CA LYS A 255 -3.15 18.46 -23.40
C LYS A 255 -2.77 17.11 -22.80
N LEU A 256 -2.93 16.92 -21.50
CA LEU A 256 -2.73 15.63 -20.84
C LEU A 256 -3.79 14.63 -21.30
N ASP A 257 -5.03 15.04 -21.43
CA ASP A 257 -6.13 14.20 -21.95
C ASP A 257 -5.91 13.82 -23.42
N GLU A 258 -5.46 14.76 -24.25
CA GLU A 258 -5.08 14.52 -25.64
C GLU A 258 -3.93 13.52 -25.76
N LEU A 259 -2.92 13.61 -24.90
CA LEU A 259 -1.80 12.65 -24.82
C LEU A 259 -2.27 11.27 -24.33
N ALA A 260 -3.11 11.23 -23.32
CA ALA A 260 -3.67 9.99 -22.78
C ALA A 260 -4.56 9.27 -23.79
N SER A 261 -5.39 10.02 -24.54
CA SER A 261 -6.24 9.48 -25.62
C SER A 261 -5.41 9.02 -26.81
N GLY A 262 -4.37 9.75 -27.19
CA GLY A 262 -3.44 9.37 -28.27
C GLY A 262 -2.61 8.13 -27.93
N ALA A 263 -2.23 7.95 -26.68
CA ALA A 263 -1.53 6.76 -26.21
C ALA A 263 -2.43 5.51 -26.14
N ALA A 264 -3.73 5.70 -25.92
CA ALA A 264 -4.71 4.60 -25.86
C ALA A 264 -5.02 3.98 -27.23
N VAL A 265 -4.73 4.68 -28.34
CA VAL A 265 -5.12 4.26 -29.70
C VAL A 265 -4.00 3.51 -30.45
N ALA A 266 -2.78 3.45 -29.90
CA ALA A 266 -1.66 2.73 -30.52
C ALA A 266 -1.35 1.43 -29.77
N PRO A 267 -1.75 0.25 -30.24
CA PRO A 267 -1.22 -0.99 -29.69
C PRO A 267 0.28 -1.06 -30.01
N TRP A 268 1.09 -1.04 -28.98
CA TRP A 268 2.53 -1.27 -29.06
C TRP A 268 2.77 -2.75 -29.37
N THR A 269 2.77 -3.11 -30.64
CA THR A 269 3.30 -4.40 -31.08
C THR A 269 4.80 -4.24 -31.29
N TYR A 270 5.60 -4.75 -30.36
CA TYR A 270 7.02 -4.97 -30.59
C TYR A 270 7.15 -5.94 -31.79
N ARG A 271 7.74 -5.47 -32.88
CA ARG A 271 8.05 -6.32 -34.04
C ARG A 271 9.55 -6.59 -34.06
N ASN A 272 9.90 -7.89 -34.18
CA ASN A 272 11.24 -8.36 -34.40
C ASN A 272 11.78 -7.77 -35.73
N PRO A 273 13.07 -7.34 -35.82
CA PRO A 273 13.68 -6.81 -37.04
C PRO A 273 13.55 -7.70 -38.29
N ALA A 274 13.46 -9.02 -38.10
CA ALA A 274 13.21 -9.97 -39.20
C ALA A 274 11.79 -9.84 -39.79
N GLN A 275 10.79 -9.50 -38.98
CA GLN A 275 9.41 -9.25 -39.43
C GLN A 275 9.28 -7.88 -40.12
N ASP A 276 10.13 -6.92 -39.79
CA ASP A 276 10.16 -5.61 -40.45
C ASP A 276 10.69 -5.70 -41.89
N ALA A 277 11.61 -6.61 -42.18
CA ALA A 277 12.12 -6.87 -43.51
C ALA A 277 11.05 -7.50 -44.42
N GLU A 278 10.22 -8.40 -43.90
CA GLU A 278 9.08 -8.98 -44.62
C GLU A 278 7.95 -7.96 -44.84
N SER A 279 7.65 -7.10 -43.87
CA SER A 279 6.64 -6.04 -43.99
C SER A 279 7.01 -4.98 -45.03
N LYS A 280 8.29 -4.67 -45.19
CA LYS A 280 8.80 -3.79 -46.24
C LYS A 280 8.61 -4.39 -47.65
N LYS A 281 8.78 -5.70 -47.81
CA LYS A 281 8.53 -6.44 -49.07
C LYS A 281 7.05 -6.45 -49.42
N ALA A 282 6.15 -6.44 -48.42
CA ALA A 282 4.70 -6.43 -48.63
C ALA A 282 4.09 -5.04 -48.81
N GLY A 283 4.87 -3.97 -48.94
CA GLY A 283 4.43 -2.61 -49.16
C GLY A 283 3.72 -1.92 -47.98
N HIS A 284 3.79 -2.50 -46.79
CA HIS A 284 3.25 -1.88 -45.57
C HIS A 284 4.25 -0.86 -45.02
N ARG A 285 3.89 0.41 -44.96
CA ARG A 285 4.67 1.42 -44.27
C ARG A 285 4.60 1.18 -42.77
N ILE A 286 5.76 0.96 -42.13
CA ILE A 286 5.90 1.07 -40.68
C ILE A 286 5.55 2.53 -40.32
N PRO A 287 4.60 2.78 -39.42
CA PRO A 287 4.37 4.16 -38.95
C PRO A 287 5.70 4.72 -38.47
N ASP A 288 6.03 5.90 -38.96
CA ASP A 288 7.27 6.57 -38.62
C ASP A 288 7.38 6.80 -37.10
N MET A 289 8.07 5.87 -36.43
CA MET A 289 8.31 5.96 -35.00
C MET A 289 9.16 7.19 -34.66
N HIS A 290 10.02 7.63 -35.59
CA HIS A 290 10.86 8.80 -35.40
C HIS A 290 10.02 10.08 -35.29
N GLY A 291 9.08 10.29 -36.24
CA GLY A 291 8.17 11.42 -36.20
C GLY A 291 7.23 11.42 -34.99
N ARG A 292 6.88 10.23 -34.45
CA ARG A 292 6.09 10.13 -33.21
C ARG A 292 6.92 10.46 -31.98
N ILE A 293 8.19 10.06 -31.92
CA ILE A 293 9.12 10.42 -30.85
C ILE A 293 9.39 11.92 -30.88
N GLU A 294 9.61 12.52 -32.04
CA GLU A 294 9.79 13.97 -32.20
C GLU A 294 8.54 14.76 -31.76
N ASN A 295 7.35 14.30 -32.10
CA ASN A 295 6.09 14.91 -31.62
C ASN A 295 5.91 14.78 -30.10
N LEU A 296 6.27 13.66 -29.50
CA LEU A 296 6.26 13.47 -28.06
C LEU A 296 7.28 14.39 -27.37
N GLN A 297 8.47 14.50 -27.94
CA GLN A 297 9.53 15.41 -27.43
C GLN A 297 9.05 16.86 -27.48
N THR A 298 8.51 17.32 -28.60
CA THR A 298 7.97 18.69 -28.77
C THR A 298 6.83 18.98 -27.80
N THR A 299 6.00 17.97 -27.50
CA THR A 299 4.89 18.11 -26.56
C THR A 299 5.41 18.18 -25.12
N LEU A 300 6.40 17.37 -24.78
CA LEU A 300 7.06 17.36 -23.48
C LEU A 300 7.78 18.69 -23.23
N ASP A 301 8.52 19.20 -24.20
CA ASP A 301 9.22 20.50 -24.10
C ASP A 301 8.23 21.65 -23.91
N GLY A 302 7.05 21.58 -24.59
CA GLY A 302 5.95 22.53 -24.39
C GLY A 302 5.34 22.46 -22.98
N LEU A 303 5.26 21.29 -22.39
CA LEU A 303 4.78 21.09 -21.03
C LEU A 303 5.79 21.61 -19.99
N VAL A 304 7.06 21.30 -20.17
CA VAL A 304 8.16 21.78 -19.31
C VAL A 304 8.18 23.32 -19.31
N LYS A 305 8.04 23.95 -20.48
CA LYS A 305 7.97 25.39 -20.59
C LYS A 305 6.74 25.99 -19.90
N ALA A 306 5.57 25.36 -20.05
CA ALA A 306 4.34 25.81 -19.38
C ALA A 306 4.44 25.70 -17.85
N VAL A 307 5.08 24.64 -17.33
CA VAL A 307 5.34 24.47 -15.90
C VAL A 307 6.36 25.46 -15.37
N ALA A 308 7.40 25.78 -16.15
CA ALA A 308 8.39 26.81 -15.77
C ALA A 308 7.73 28.20 -15.67
N GLU A 309 6.88 28.56 -16.64
CA GLU A 309 6.13 29.81 -16.63
C GLU A 309 5.13 29.92 -15.45
N LEU A 310 4.63 28.81 -14.92
CA LEU A 310 3.79 28.78 -13.72
C LEU A 310 4.57 29.00 -12.42
N LYS A 311 5.88 28.75 -12.41
CA LYS A 311 6.74 28.96 -11.23
C LYS A 311 7.32 30.39 -11.14
N GLU A 312 7.31 31.13 -12.24
CA GLU A 312 7.87 32.49 -12.31
C GLU A 312 6.77 33.58 -12.20
N GLY A 313 5.51 33.22 -12.11
CA GLY A 313 4.37 34.11 -11.94
C GLY A 313 3.62 33.91 -10.64
#